data_4075d3c7a62e51dfc8bef5bc73e7d18a
#
_entry.id   4075d3c7a62e51dfc8bef5bc73e7d18a
#
_cell.length_a   1.000
_cell.length_b   1.000
_cell.length_c   1.000
_cell.angle_alpha   90.00
_cell.angle_beta   90.00
_cell.angle_gamma   90.00
#
_symmetry.space_group_name_H-M   'P 1'
#
loop_
_entity.id
_entity.type
_entity.pdbx_description
1 polymer ?
#
loop_
_entity_poly.entity_id
_entity_poly.type
_entity_poly.pdbx_seq_one_letter_code
_entity_poly.pdbx_strand_id
1 'polypeptide(L)'
;MIQLQNVTKRIKENTVLDNVSYTFKSGFVYGLYGQNGSGKTMLLRAISGLINLDSGSIFIDGEKLHDKIEFPPETGIVIENMELLPECSAKRNIQMLAKIKNIADEKDISFSLERVGLDPDSDKKVKKFSLGMKQRLNIAQAIFENQKIILLDEPTNALDE
;
A
#
# COMPACT_ATOMS: atom_id res chain seq x y z
N MET A 1 -6.23 -8.82 11.43
CA MET A 1 -5.67 -10.14 11.03
C MET A 1 -6.04 -10.42 9.58
N ILE A 2 -5.09 -10.86 8.74
CA ILE A 2 -5.36 -11.23 7.34
C ILE A 2 -5.13 -12.74 7.21
N GLN A 3 -6.10 -13.47 6.65
CA GLN A 3 -6.02 -14.92 6.47
C GLN A 3 -6.22 -15.27 5.00
N LEU A 4 -5.24 -15.98 4.45
CA LEU A 4 -5.26 -16.56 3.11
C LEU A 4 -5.61 -18.05 3.21
N GLN A 5 -6.55 -18.51 2.39
CA GLN A 5 -6.98 -19.92 2.34
C GLN A 5 -6.96 -20.41 0.89
N ASN A 6 -5.97 -21.23 0.56
CA ASN A 6 -5.80 -21.87 -0.75
C ASN A 6 -5.89 -20.90 -1.94
N VAL A 7 -5.31 -19.71 -1.77
CA VAL A 7 -5.38 -18.61 -2.73
C VAL A 7 -4.64 -18.97 -4.01
N THR A 8 -5.35 -18.96 -5.12
CA THR A 8 -4.78 -19.22 -6.46
C THR A 8 -5.18 -18.11 -7.41
N LYS A 9 -4.20 -17.63 -8.18
CA LYS A 9 -4.41 -16.66 -9.26
C LYS A 9 -3.63 -17.06 -10.50
N ARG A 10 -4.33 -17.04 -11.64
CA ARG A 10 -3.74 -17.27 -12.97
C ARG A 10 -3.85 -16.00 -13.80
N ILE A 11 -2.84 -15.76 -14.61
CA ILE A 11 -2.83 -14.72 -15.63
C ILE A 11 -2.46 -15.40 -16.96
N LYS A 12 -3.43 -15.48 -17.86
CA LYS A 12 -3.35 -16.30 -19.07
C LYS A 12 -3.01 -17.76 -18.71
N GLU A 13 -1.90 -18.30 -19.19
CA GLU A 13 -1.47 -19.68 -18.91
C GLU A 13 -0.57 -19.81 -17.66
N ASN A 14 -0.16 -18.69 -17.06
CA ASN A 14 0.77 -18.70 -15.92
C ASN A 14 0.01 -18.63 -14.59
N THR A 15 0.28 -19.57 -13.70
CA THR A 15 -0.17 -19.49 -12.30
C THR A 15 0.81 -18.59 -11.55
N VAL A 16 0.32 -17.44 -11.08
CA VAL A 16 1.13 -16.41 -10.37
C VAL A 16 1.01 -16.51 -8.85
N LEU A 17 -0.10 -17.06 -8.36
CA LEU A 17 -0.28 -17.50 -6.97
C LEU A 17 -0.80 -18.93 -7.03
N ASP A 18 -0.16 -19.86 -6.36
CA ASP A 18 -0.51 -21.28 -6.39
C ASP A 18 -0.78 -21.80 -4.98
N ASN A 19 -2.08 -21.98 -4.67
CA ASN A 19 -2.57 -22.59 -3.43
C ASN A 19 -1.96 -21.98 -2.14
N VAL A 20 -1.81 -20.65 -2.11
CA VAL A 20 -1.17 -19.93 -1.01
C VAL A 20 -2.09 -19.89 0.20
N SER A 21 -1.61 -20.39 1.34
CA SER A 21 -2.32 -20.33 2.62
C SER A 21 -1.38 -19.76 3.68
N TYR A 22 -1.81 -18.70 4.35
CA TYR A 22 -1.04 -18.04 5.42
C TYR A 22 -1.94 -17.16 6.29
N THR A 23 -1.50 -16.89 7.52
CA THR A 23 -2.18 -15.97 8.43
C THR A 23 -1.21 -14.89 8.90
N PHE A 24 -1.50 -13.65 8.52
CA PHE A 24 -0.80 -12.46 9.01
C PHE A 24 -1.51 -11.95 10.27
N LYS A 25 -0.82 -12.00 11.38
CA LYS A 25 -1.34 -11.51 12.68
C LYS A 25 -1.17 -9.99 12.78
N SER A 26 -2.09 -9.32 13.46
CA SER A 26 -1.97 -7.89 13.75
C SER A 26 -0.79 -7.59 14.68
N GLY A 27 -0.18 -6.41 14.53
CA GLY A 27 0.94 -5.97 15.37
C GLY A 27 2.32 -6.48 14.94
N PHE A 28 2.42 -7.14 13.79
CA PHE A 28 3.68 -7.64 13.25
C PHE A 28 3.98 -7.02 11.88
N VAL A 29 5.27 -6.90 11.57
CA VAL A 29 5.78 -6.59 10.25
C VAL A 29 6.18 -7.88 9.55
N TYR A 30 5.72 -8.08 8.32
CA TYR A 30 6.02 -9.25 7.51
C TYR A 30 6.80 -8.85 6.27
N GLY A 31 7.92 -9.50 6.01
CA GLY A 31 8.69 -9.35 4.78
C GLY A 31 8.37 -10.47 3.78
N LEU A 32 7.98 -10.09 2.56
CA LEU A 32 7.80 -11.04 1.46
C LEU A 32 9.09 -11.08 0.64
N TYR A 33 9.78 -12.21 0.67
CA TYR A 33 11.04 -12.42 -0.04
C TYR A 33 10.85 -13.39 -1.20
N GLY A 34 11.57 -13.17 -2.29
CA GLY A 34 11.55 -14.03 -3.47
C GLY A 34 12.10 -13.30 -4.69
N GLN A 35 12.41 -14.08 -5.74
CA GLN A 35 12.89 -13.56 -7.02
C GLN A 35 11.86 -12.65 -7.69
N ASN A 36 12.30 -11.84 -8.66
CA ASN A 36 11.38 -11.07 -9.49
C ASN A 36 10.46 -12.03 -10.27
N GLY A 37 9.16 -11.68 -10.31
CA GLY A 37 8.15 -12.55 -10.91
C GLY A 37 7.61 -13.68 -10.01
N SER A 38 8.07 -13.81 -8.74
CA SER A 38 7.57 -14.83 -7.81
C SER A 38 6.17 -14.58 -7.23
N GLY A 39 5.46 -13.55 -7.69
CA GLY A 39 4.08 -13.27 -7.29
C GLY A 39 3.91 -12.34 -6.09
N LYS A 40 4.98 -11.72 -5.53
CA LYS A 40 4.90 -10.80 -4.38
C LYS A 40 3.90 -9.67 -4.58
N THR A 41 4.06 -8.90 -5.65
CA THR A 41 3.13 -7.83 -6.05
C THR A 41 1.71 -8.35 -6.25
N MET A 42 1.56 -9.54 -6.86
CA MET A 42 0.24 -10.15 -7.08
C MET A 42 -0.43 -10.56 -5.77
N LEU A 43 0.35 -11.01 -4.77
CA LEU A 43 -0.16 -11.30 -3.44
C LEU A 43 -0.64 -10.02 -2.74
N LEU A 44 0.13 -8.93 -2.81
CA LEU A 44 -0.28 -7.64 -2.26
C LEU A 44 -1.54 -7.11 -2.95
N ARG A 45 -1.64 -7.23 -4.28
CA ARG A 45 -2.85 -6.86 -5.04
C ARG A 45 -4.06 -7.73 -4.66
N ALA A 46 -3.86 -9.01 -4.39
CA ALA A 46 -4.94 -9.90 -3.95
C ALA A 46 -5.42 -9.50 -2.54
N ILE A 47 -4.51 -9.27 -1.59
CA ILE A 47 -4.85 -8.85 -0.22
C ILE A 47 -5.54 -7.48 -0.22
N SER A 48 -5.14 -6.57 -1.10
CA SER A 48 -5.74 -5.23 -1.21
C SER A 48 -7.11 -5.20 -1.92
N GLY A 49 -7.57 -6.33 -2.46
CA GLY A 49 -8.84 -6.39 -3.21
C GLY A 49 -8.76 -5.84 -4.63
N LEU A 50 -7.56 -5.54 -5.13
CA LEU A 50 -7.37 -4.99 -6.49
C LEU A 50 -7.50 -6.05 -7.59
N ILE A 51 -7.49 -7.34 -7.24
CA ILE A 51 -7.68 -8.45 -8.17
C ILE A 51 -8.57 -9.53 -7.57
N ASN A 52 -9.40 -10.12 -8.42
CA ASN A 52 -10.19 -11.30 -8.08
C ASN A 52 -9.33 -12.58 -8.16
N LEU A 53 -9.59 -13.52 -7.25
CA LEU A 53 -8.95 -14.83 -7.23
C LEU A 53 -9.64 -15.78 -8.23
N ASP A 54 -8.89 -16.77 -8.71
CA ASP A 54 -9.48 -17.88 -9.48
C ASP A 54 -9.97 -18.98 -8.55
N SER A 55 -9.34 -19.16 -7.37
CA SER A 55 -9.85 -20.02 -6.30
C SER A 55 -9.26 -19.61 -4.94
N GLY A 56 -9.84 -20.16 -3.86
CA GLY A 56 -9.47 -19.82 -2.50
C GLY A 56 -10.22 -18.59 -1.96
N SER A 57 -9.80 -18.08 -0.82
CA SER A 57 -10.46 -16.96 -0.15
C SER A 57 -9.45 -16.15 0.67
N ILE A 58 -9.73 -14.86 0.80
CA ILE A 58 -9.00 -13.95 1.69
C ILE A 58 -10.00 -13.39 2.70
N PHE A 59 -9.62 -13.41 3.97
CA PHE A 59 -10.41 -12.84 5.06
C PHE A 59 -9.62 -11.74 5.74
N ILE A 60 -10.29 -10.62 5.99
CA ILE A 60 -9.78 -9.47 6.74
C ILE A 60 -10.62 -9.34 8.01
N ASP A 61 -10.00 -9.58 9.16
CA ASP A 61 -10.66 -9.59 10.48
C ASP A 61 -11.94 -10.47 10.52
N GLY A 62 -11.91 -11.58 9.75
CA GLY A 62 -13.01 -12.55 9.67
C GLY A 62 -14.02 -12.27 8.56
N GLU A 63 -13.96 -11.12 7.90
CA GLU A 63 -14.83 -10.79 6.76
C GLU A 63 -14.19 -11.20 5.43
N LYS A 64 -14.93 -11.93 4.61
CA LYS A 64 -14.44 -12.41 3.32
C LYS A 64 -14.39 -11.29 2.29
N LEU A 65 -13.22 -11.12 1.68
CA LEU A 65 -12.97 -10.17 0.60
C LEU A 65 -13.74 -10.58 -0.66
N HIS A 66 -14.31 -9.61 -1.36
CA HIS A 66 -15.20 -9.76 -2.54
C HIS A 66 -16.51 -10.53 -2.27
N ASP A 67 -16.94 -10.60 -1.00
CA ASP A 67 -18.23 -11.16 -0.60
C ASP A 67 -18.91 -10.24 0.44
N LYS A 68 -18.25 -10.01 1.58
CA LYS A 68 -18.70 -9.10 2.64
C LYS A 68 -18.11 -7.69 2.51
N ILE A 69 -16.89 -7.61 2.07
CA ILE A 69 -16.16 -6.35 1.83
C ILE A 69 -15.50 -6.40 0.45
N GLU A 70 -15.57 -5.30 -0.30
CA GLU A 70 -14.89 -5.18 -1.60
C GLU A 70 -13.40 -4.90 -1.44
N PHE A 71 -13.05 -4.06 -0.46
CA PHE A 71 -11.68 -3.66 -0.14
C PHE A 71 -11.45 -3.76 1.37
N PRO A 72 -10.21 -4.12 1.81
CA PRO A 72 -9.91 -4.12 3.23
C PRO A 72 -10.05 -2.71 3.80
N PRO A 73 -10.80 -2.52 4.89
CA PRO A 73 -10.95 -1.21 5.51
C PRO A 73 -9.63 -0.74 6.12
N GLU A 74 -9.48 0.56 6.29
CA GLU A 74 -8.33 1.20 6.96
C GLU A 74 -6.98 0.67 6.44
N THR A 75 -6.84 0.58 5.10
CA THR A 75 -5.64 0.07 4.44
C THR A 75 -4.94 1.17 3.67
N GLY A 76 -3.64 1.32 3.92
CA GLY A 76 -2.71 2.12 3.14
C GLY A 76 -1.92 1.23 2.18
N ILE A 77 -1.79 1.67 0.93
CA ILE A 77 -1.21 0.83 -0.12
C ILE A 77 -0.17 1.65 -0.89
N VAL A 78 0.99 1.05 -1.10
CA VAL A 78 1.97 1.47 -2.12
C VAL A 78 2.30 0.25 -2.94
N ILE A 79 1.66 0.12 -4.10
CA ILE A 79 1.90 -0.97 -5.06
C ILE A 79 2.25 -0.32 -6.39
N GLU A 80 3.46 -0.58 -6.88
CA GLU A 80 4.02 0.01 -8.09
C GLU A 80 4.19 1.54 -8.03
N ASN A 81 4.38 2.17 -9.19
CA ASN A 81 4.57 3.62 -9.27
C ASN A 81 3.23 4.34 -9.06
N MET A 82 3.09 4.97 -7.90
CA MET A 82 1.95 5.87 -7.66
C MET A 82 2.18 7.20 -8.39
N GLU A 83 1.15 7.68 -9.08
CA GLU A 83 1.20 9.00 -9.71
C GLU A 83 1.06 10.09 -8.65
N LEU A 84 2.12 10.89 -8.51
CA LEU A 84 2.14 12.07 -7.68
C LEU A 84 1.81 13.32 -8.50
N LEU A 85 1.17 14.31 -7.89
CA LEU A 85 0.89 15.58 -8.53
C LEU A 85 2.17 16.42 -8.63
N PRO A 86 2.80 16.55 -9.82
CA PRO A 86 4.15 17.06 -9.96
C PRO A 86 4.26 18.57 -9.67
N GLU A 87 3.17 19.32 -9.87
CA GLU A 87 3.12 20.78 -9.65
C GLU A 87 2.77 21.15 -8.20
N CYS A 88 2.47 20.16 -7.35
CA CYS A 88 2.12 20.37 -5.96
C CYS A 88 3.31 20.07 -5.03
N SER A 89 3.29 20.63 -3.81
CA SER A 89 4.19 20.22 -2.73
C SER A 89 3.81 18.85 -2.18
N ALA A 90 4.65 18.25 -1.32
CA ALA A 90 4.36 16.98 -0.64
C ALA A 90 3.05 17.08 0.16
N LYS A 91 2.94 18.10 1.00
CA LYS A 91 1.75 18.34 1.83
C LYS A 91 0.49 18.46 0.98
N ARG A 92 0.56 19.20 -0.13
CA ARG A 92 -0.58 19.38 -1.03
C ARG A 92 -1.02 18.09 -1.69
N ASN A 93 -0.10 17.20 -2.03
CA ASN A 93 -0.43 15.86 -2.54
C ASN A 93 -1.29 15.08 -1.54
N ILE A 94 -0.88 15.02 -0.26
CA ILE A 94 -1.63 14.29 0.77
C ILE A 94 -2.96 14.98 1.08
N GLN A 95 -3.00 16.32 1.17
CA GLN A 95 -4.24 17.07 1.37
C GLN A 95 -5.32 16.76 0.33
N MET A 96 -4.93 16.52 -0.94
CA MET A 96 -5.88 16.16 -1.99
C MET A 96 -6.50 14.77 -1.72
N LEU A 97 -5.70 13.81 -1.25
CA LEU A 97 -6.18 12.48 -0.86
C LEU A 97 -7.05 12.54 0.41
N ALA A 98 -6.64 13.31 1.41
CA ALA A 98 -7.36 13.45 2.68
C ALA A 98 -8.82 13.93 2.47
N LYS A 99 -9.08 14.72 1.42
CA LYS A 99 -10.44 15.19 1.09
C LYS A 99 -11.39 14.07 0.65
N ILE A 100 -10.90 12.90 0.27
CA ILE A 100 -11.73 11.79 -0.22
C ILE A 100 -12.56 11.22 0.92
N LYS A 101 -11.90 10.90 2.06
CA LYS A 101 -12.55 10.33 3.23
C LYS A 101 -12.82 11.37 4.32
N ASN A 102 -12.06 12.46 4.33
CA ASN A 102 -12.15 13.55 5.31
C ASN A 102 -12.04 13.10 6.77
N ILE A 103 -11.12 12.16 7.05
CA ILE A 103 -10.87 11.60 8.39
C ILE A 103 -9.53 12.06 8.99
N ALA A 104 -8.55 12.43 8.15
CA ALA A 104 -7.25 12.94 8.57
C ALA A 104 -7.24 14.47 8.58
N ASP A 105 -6.66 15.06 9.61
CA ASP A 105 -6.48 16.50 9.76
C ASP A 105 -5.08 16.97 9.29
N GLU A 106 -4.81 18.27 9.41
CA GLU A 106 -3.52 18.86 9.03
C GLU A 106 -2.34 18.34 9.88
N LYS A 107 -2.61 17.92 11.14
CA LYS A 107 -1.58 17.36 12.02
C LYS A 107 -1.21 15.96 11.57
N ASP A 108 -2.19 15.13 11.21
CA ASP A 108 -1.97 13.78 10.67
C ASP A 108 -1.14 13.83 9.39
N ILE A 109 -1.45 14.78 8.50
CA ILE A 109 -0.73 14.99 7.25
C ILE A 109 0.72 15.40 7.53
N SER A 110 0.94 16.41 8.38
CA SER A 110 2.28 16.88 8.73
C SER A 110 3.09 15.78 9.41
N PHE A 111 2.50 15.07 10.36
CA PHE A 111 3.13 13.96 11.07
C PHE A 111 3.54 12.82 10.13
N SER A 112 2.70 12.48 9.14
CA SER A 112 3.04 11.44 8.16
C SER A 112 4.26 11.82 7.31
N LEU A 113 4.39 13.10 6.94
CA LEU A 113 5.56 13.62 6.19
C LEU A 113 6.82 13.60 7.05
N GLU A 114 6.75 14.06 8.30
CA GLU A 114 7.87 14.03 9.25
C GLU A 114 8.37 12.60 9.47
N ARG A 115 7.47 11.62 9.63
CA ARG A 115 7.83 10.20 9.81
C ARG A 115 8.65 9.62 8.67
N VAL A 116 8.48 10.11 7.47
CA VAL A 116 9.27 9.68 6.30
C VAL A 116 10.46 10.61 6.00
N GLY A 117 10.70 11.62 6.84
CA GLY A 117 11.82 12.57 6.69
C GLY A 117 11.61 13.59 5.58
N LEU A 118 10.35 13.97 5.31
CA LEU A 118 9.99 15.07 4.44
C LEU A 118 9.50 16.25 5.29
N ASP A 119 9.98 17.47 4.97
CA ASP A 119 9.55 18.69 5.63
C ASP A 119 8.11 19.06 5.18
N PRO A 120 7.13 19.09 6.12
CA PRO A 120 5.73 19.38 5.80
C PRO A 120 5.51 20.84 5.38
N ASP A 121 6.39 21.75 5.75
CA ASP A 121 6.28 23.18 5.43
C ASP A 121 7.03 23.57 4.15
N SER A 122 7.68 22.62 3.49
CA SER A 122 8.38 22.83 2.24
C SER A 122 7.44 23.06 1.06
N ASP A 123 7.60 24.19 0.38
CA ASP A 123 6.89 24.51 -0.89
C ASP A 123 7.53 23.85 -2.12
N LYS A 124 8.59 23.02 -1.94
CA LYS A 124 9.27 22.34 -3.04
C LYS A 124 8.28 21.44 -3.79
N LYS A 125 8.15 21.69 -5.09
CA LYS A 125 7.25 20.90 -5.96
C LYS A 125 7.79 19.49 -6.20
N VAL A 126 6.90 18.50 -6.24
CA VAL A 126 7.23 17.08 -6.42
C VAL A 126 8.01 16.81 -7.73
N LYS A 127 7.80 17.59 -8.77
CA LYS A 127 8.62 17.49 -10.00
C LYS A 127 10.13 17.71 -9.78
N LYS A 128 10.51 18.37 -8.66
CA LYS A 128 11.91 18.61 -8.27
C LYS A 128 12.42 17.59 -7.23
N PHE A 129 11.62 16.59 -6.89
CA PHE A 129 11.99 15.55 -5.92
C PHE A 129 12.95 14.54 -6.55
N SER A 130 13.93 14.07 -5.75
CA SER A 130 14.67 12.86 -6.10
C SER A 130 13.74 11.64 -6.10
N LEU A 131 14.20 10.52 -6.66
CA LEU A 131 13.43 9.27 -6.64
C LEU A 131 13.13 8.84 -5.20
N GLY A 132 14.13 8.91 -4.30
CA GLY A 132 13.95 8.61 -2.88
C GLY A 132 12.95 9.55 -2.18
N MET A 133 12.94 10.86 -2.49
CA MET A 133 11.91 11.76 -1.97
C MET A 133 10.49 11.40 -2.46
N LYS A 134 10.34 10.98 -3.71
CA LYS A 134 9.06 10.51 -4.24
C LYS A 134 8.61 9.24 -3.54
N GLN A 135 9.53 8.29 -3.32
CA GLN A 135 9.23 7.05 -2.60
C GLN A 135 8.80 7.33 -1.15
N ARG A 136 9.48 8.22 -0.46
CA ARG A 136 9.08 8.67 0.89
C ARG A 136 7.68 9.29 0.89
N LEU A 137 7.34 10.10 -0.11
CA LEU A 137 6.00 10.68 -0.23
C LEU A 137 4.93 9.60 -0.48
N ASN A 138 5.22 8.58 -1.30
CA ASN A 138 4.32 7.44 -1.50
C ASN A 138 4.04 6.71 -0.17
N ILE A 139 5.08 6.49 0.64
CA ILE A 139 4.92 5.87 1.96
C ILE A 139 4.09 6.78 2.89
N ALA A 140 4.34 8.10 2.89
CA ALA A 140 3.53 9.04 3.66
C ALA A 140 2.05 8.98 3.29
N GLN A 141 1.73 8.84 1.99
CA GLN A 141 0.36 8.66 1.51
C GLN A 141 -0.29 7.36 2.00
N ALA A 142 0.47 6.31 2.27
CA ALA A 142 -0.06 5.07 2.80
C ALA A 142 -0.34 5.12 4.30
N ILE A 143 0.27 6.06 5.04
CA ILE A 143 0.20 6.07 6.53
C ILE A 143 -0.53 7.27 7.14
N PHE A 144 -0.90 8.29 6.34
CA PHE A 144 -1.42 9.57 6.87
C PHE A 144 -2.79 9.47 7.57
N GLU A 145 -3.59 8.45 7.25
CA GLU A 145 -4.88 8.17 7.91
C GLU A 145 -4.76 7.21 9.09
N ASN A 146 -3.55 6.93 9.57
CA ASN A 146 -3.28 5.97 10.66
C ASN A 146 -3.84 4.56 10.37
N GLN A 147 -3.58 4.06 9.19
CA GLN A 147 -4.11 2.80 8.67
C GLN A 147 -3.71 1.58 9.52
N LYS A 148 -4.64 0.64 9.72
CA LYS A 148 -4.40 -0.62 10.44
C LYS A 148 -3.62 -1.64 9.62
N ILE A 149 -3.78 -1.60 8.30
CA ILE A 149 -3.07 -2.45 7.35
C ILE A 149 -2.24 -1.55 6.45
N ILE A 150 -0.96 -1.85 6.29
CA ILE A 150 -0.07 -1.14 5.37
C ILE A 150 0.58 -2.17 4.46
N LEU A 151 0.34 -2.03 3.16
CA LEU A 151 0.87 -2.89 2.11
C LEU A 151 1.86 -2.10 1.26
N LEU A 152 3.13 -2.47 1.32
CA LEU A 152 4.20 -1.78 0.61
C LEU A 152 4.90 -2.76 -0.35
N ASP A 153 4.92 -2.44 -1.63
CA ASP A 153 5.68 -3.18 -2.64
C ASP A 153 7.01 -2.47 -2.88
N GLU A 154 8.10 -3.18 -2.67
CA GLU A 154 9.47 -2.72 -2.85
C GLU A 154 9.75 -1.33 -2.23
N PRO A 155 9.40 -1.09 -0.95
CA PRO A 155 9.43 0.26 -0.35
C PRO A 155 10.83 0.85 -0.22
N THR A 156 11.87 0.01 -0.27
CA THR A 156 13.28 0.43 -0.15
C THR A 156 13.93 0.74 -1.49
N ASN A 157 13.30 0.39 -2.61
CA ASN A 157 13.82 0.76 -3.91
C ASN A 157 13.98 2.28 -4.00
N ALA A 158 15.20 2.74 -4.26
CA ALA A 158 15.57 4.17 -4.31
C ALA A 158 15.73 4.90 -2.93
N LEU A 159 15.77 4.19 -1.81
CA LEU A 159 16.10 4.79 -0.50
C LEU A 159 17.59 4.64 -0.13
N ASP A 160 18.35 3.84 -0.88
CA ASP A 160 19.76 3.51 -0.60
C ASP A 160 20.75 4.51 -1.25
N GLU A 161 20.36 5.77 -1.42
CA GLU A 161 21.25 6.86 -1.85
C GLU A 161 21.43 7.90 -0.76
#